data_4517d09a5f16cecf215a437b0d96ee85
#
_entry.id   4517d09a5f16cecf215a437b0d96ee85
#
_cell.length_a   1.000
_cell.length_b   1.000
_cell.length_c   1.000
_cell.angle_alpha   90.00
_cell.angle_beta   90.00
_cell.angle_gamma   90.00
#
_symmetry.space_group_name_H-M   'P 1'
#
loop_
_entity.id
_entity.type
_entity.pdbx_description
1 polymer ?
#
loop_
_entity_poly.entity_id
_entity_poly.type
_entity_poly.pdbx_seq_one_letter_code
_entity_poly.pdbx_strand_id
1 'polypeptide(L)'
;MKHLIIKDRNLRKHLQKNDKKIYLSKFLKKSNKKQSRIKINNRCVITGRTHAVIRFFKHSRIVLRTKALEGFYPGVFKSSW
;
A
#
# COMPACT_ATOMS: atom_id res chain seq x y z
N MET A 1 12.51 7.97 4.44
CA MET A 1 11.22 7.33 4.12
C MET A 1 11.33 6.03 3.36
N LYS A 2 12.42 5.79 2.63
CA LYS A 2 12.64 4.52 1.91
C LYS A 2 12.55 3.29 2.84
N HIS A 3 13.07 3.39 4.07
CA HIS A 3 13.03 2.31 5.05
C HIS A 3 11.59 1.91 5.44
N LEU A 4 10.66 2.87 5.48
CA LEU A 4 9.25 2.59 5.80
C LEU A 4 8.56 1.85 4.66
N ILE A 5 8.89 2.17 3.41
CA ILE A 5 8.38 1.48 2.22
C ILE A 5 8.85 0.03 2.23
N ILE A 6 10.13 -0.19 2.50
CA ILE A 6 10.73 -1.53 2.57
C ILE A 6 10.09 -2.33 3.72
N LYS A 7 9.89 -1.70 4.88
CA LYS A 7 9.25 -2.34 6.03
C LYS A 7 7.83 -2.80 5.70
N ASP A 8 7.02 -1.96 5.07
CA ASP A 8 5.66 -2.30 4.67
C ASP A 8 5.66 -3.42 3.63
N ARG A 9 6.58 -3.39 2.66
CA ARG A 9 6.72 -4.43 1.66
C ARG A 9 7.05 -5.79 2.29
N ASN A 10 7.99 -5.80 3.24
CA ASN A 10 8.37 -7.02 3.94
C ASN A 10 7.21 -7.57 4.78
N LEU A 11 6.44 -6.68 5.43
CA LEU A 11 5.25 -7.06 6.18
C LEU A 11 4.19 -7.70 5.27
N ARG A 12 3.96 -7.12 4.08
CA ARG A 12 3.02 -7.68 3.09
C ARG A 12 3.45 -9.06 2.60
N LYS A 13 4.74 -9.25 2.32
CA LYS A 13 5.29 -10.54 1.92
C LYS A 13 5.13 -11.58 3.03
N HIS A 14 5.41 -11.19 4.27
CA HIS A 14 5.25 -12.06 5.42
C HIS A 14 3.79 -12.51 5.59
N LEU A 15 2.85 -11.58 5.42
CA LEU A 15 1.42 -11.91 5.51
C LEU A 15 0.96 -12.84 4.40
N GLN A 16 1.44 -12.66 3.18
CA GLN A 16 1.14 -13.58 2.07
C GLN A 16 1.62 -15.00 2.37
N LYS A 17 2.82 -15.14 2.89
CA LYS A 17 3.37 -16.46 3.26
C LYS A 17 2.57 -17.13 4.37
N ASN A 18 1.98 -16.34 5.25
CA ASN A 18 1.25 -16.83 6.43
C ASN A 18 -0.26 -16.88 6.23
N ASP A 19 -0.79 -16.59 5.04
CA ASP A 19 -2.24 -16.61 4.79
C ASP A 19 -2.85 -17.98 5.12
N LYS A 20 -2.19 -19.07 4.76
CA LYS A 20 -2.63 -20.42 5.12
C LYS A 20 -2.62 -20.64 6.64
N LYS A 21 -1.60 -20.13 7.32
CA LYS A 21 -1.50 -20.21 8.79
C LYS A 21 -2.59 -19.39 9.47
N ILE A 22 -2.92 -18.22 8.92
CA ILE A 22 -4.01 -17.37 9.42
C ILE A 22 -5.35 -18.11 9.30
N TYR A 23 -5.59 -18.73 8.15
CA TYR A 23 -6.80 -19.52 7.93
C TYR A 23 -6.91 -20.66 8.93
N LEU A 24 -5.84 -21.42 9.13
CA LEU A 24 -5.80 -22.50 10.11
C LEU A 24 -5.97 -21.99 11.54
N SER A 25 -5.40 -20.84 11.89
CA SER A 25 -5.53 -20.26 13.22
C SER A 25 -6.97 -19.81 13.51
N LYS A 26 -7.69 -19.30 12.52
CA LYS A 26 -9.12 -19.00 12.64
C LYS A 26 -9.93 -20.26 12.87
N PHE A 27 -9.64 -21.30 12.11
CA PHE A 27 -10.30 -22.59 12.25
C PHE A 27 -10.07 -23.20 13.64
N LEU A 28 -8.86 -23.08 14.16
CA LEU A 28 -8.48 -23.58 15.49
C LEU A 28 -8.81 -22.60 16.62
N LYS A 29 -9.46 -21.50 16.33
CA LYS A 29 -9.81 -20.42 17.30
C LYS A 29 -8.59 -19.83 18.01
N LYS A 30 -7.43 -19.87 17.38
CA LYS A 30 -6.20 -19.22 17.87
C LYS A 30 -5.99 -17.89 17.16
N SER A 31 -5.72 -16.82 17.91
CA SER A 31 -5.37 -15.52 17.33
C SER A 31 -3.86 -15.28 17.41
N ASN A 32 -3.29 -14.72 16.35
CA ASN A 32 -1.89 -14.33 16.33
C ASN A 32 -1.78 -12.86 15.90
N LYS A 33 -1.41 -12.00 16.86
CA LYS A 33 -1.29 -10.55 16.63
C LYS A 33 -0.24 -10.19 15.57
N LYS A 34 0.83 -11.00 15.42
CA LYS A 34 1.88 -10.77 14.43
C LYS A 34 1.40 -10.96 13.00
N GLN A 35 0.30 -11.68 12.80
CA GLN A 35 -0.30 -11.97 11.49
C GLN A 35 -1.44 -11.03 11.13
N SER A 36 -1.68 -10.00 11.95
CA SER A 36 -2.78 -9.04 11.71
C SER A 36 -2.47 -8.16 10.50
N ARG A 37 -3.47 -8.00 9.63
CA ARG A 37 -3.41 -7.09 8.48
C ARG A 37 -3.67 -5.63 8.84
N ILE A 38 -4.05 -5.35 10.07
CA ILE A 38 -4.38 -3.99 10.53
C ILE A 38 -3.17 -3.05 10.43
N LYS A 39 -1.95 -3.58 10.57
CA LYS A 39 -0.72 -2.78 10.48
C LYS A 39 -0.32 -2.39 9.07
N ILE A 40 -1.01 -2.92 8.04
CA ILE A 40 -0.70 -2.61 6.65
C ILE A 40 -1.36 -1.29 6.27
N ASN A 41 -0.56 -0.35 5.82
CA ASN A 41 -1.02 0.94 5.32
C ASN A 41 -0.62 1.11 3.85
N ASN A 42 -1.48 1.76 3.07
CA ASN A 42 -1.11 2.18 1.73
C ASN A 42 -0.16 3.37 1.83
N ARG A 43 0.98 3.27 1.17
CA ARG A 43 1.99 4.33 1.13
C ARG A 43 2.31 4.70 -0.31
N CYS A 44 2.60 5.97 -0.52
CA CYS A 44 3.14 6.43 -1.79
C CYS A 44 4.47 5.73 -2.07
N VAL A 45 4.62 5.19 -3.28
CA VAL A 45 5.82 4.44 -3.67
C VAL A 45 7.07 5.35 -3.71
N ILE A 46 6.90 6.63 -3.97
CA ILE A 46 8.01 7.59 -4.11
C ILE A 46 8.32 8.28 -2.80
N THR A 47 7.30 8.86 -2.13
CA THR A 47 7.51 9.69 -0.94
C THR A 47 7.31 8.94 0.37
N GLY A 48 6.60 7.80 0.36
CA GLY A 48 6.27 7.06 1.58
C GLY A 48 5.13 7.65 2.39
N ARG A 49 4.45 8.67 1.87
CA ARG A 49 3.32 9.31 2.54
C ARG A 49 2.16 8.32 2.68
N THR A 50 1.52 8.27 3.86
CA THR A 50 0.39 7.38 4.12
C THR A 50 -0.96 8.04 3.90
N HIS A 51 -1.01 9.38 3.93
CA HIS A 51 -2.25 10.13 3.76
C HIS A 51 -2.48 10.47 2.29
N ALA A 52 -3.75 10.48 1.88
CA ALA A 52 -4.17 10.86 0.53
C ALA A 52 -3.44 10.05 -0.57
N VAL A 53 -3.29 8.74 -0.34
CA VAL A 53 -2.71 7.82 -1.32
C VAL A 53 -3.82 7.27 -2.21
N ILE A 54 -3.68 7.43 -3.52
CA ILE A 54 -4.63 6.89 -4.49
C ILE A 54 -4.23 5.45 -4.78
N ARG A 55 -5.06 4.52 -4.36
CA ARG A 55 -4.78 3.07 -4.43
C ARG A 55 -4.46 2.60 -5.85
N PHE A 56 -5.19 3.10 -6.83
CA PHE A 56 -5.03 2.70 -8.23
C PHE A 56 -3.63 3.00 -8.76
N PHE A 57 -3.10 4.20 -8.46
CA PHE A 57 -1.79 4.62 -8.91
C PHE A 57 -0.67 4.31 -7.93
N LYS A 58 -1.02 4.00 -6.67
CA LYS A 58 -0.07 3.78 -5.58
C LYS A 58 0.84 4.99 -5.31
N HIS A 59 0.36 6.17 -5.62
CA HIS A 59 1.02 7.45 -5.37
C HIS A 59 0.13 8.35 -4.51
N SER A 60 0.76 9.26 -3.77
CA SER A 60 0.03 10.33 -3.09
C SER A 60 -0.56 11.30 -4.13
N ARG A 61 -1.60 12.05 -3.72
CA ARG A 61 -2.21 13.05 -4.60
C ARG A 61 -1.20 14.06 -5.16
N ILE A 62 -0.20 14.43 -4.38
CA ILE A 62 0.83 15.40 -4.77
C ILE A 62 1.71 14.84 -5.87
N VAL A 63 2.23 13.63 -5.68
CA VAL A 63 3.07 12.93 -6.67
C VAL A 63 2.29 12.61 -7.93
N LEU A 64 1.03 12.17 -7.79
CA LEU A 64 0.18 11.88 -8.93
C LEU A 64 -0.04 13.10 -9.80
N ARG A 65 -0.33 14.25 -9.18
CA ARG A 65 -0.49 15.50 -9.92
C ARG A 65 0.77 15.86 -10.70
N THR A 66 1.93 15.81 -10.05
CA THR A 66 3.22 16.13 -10.66
C THR A 66 3.50 15.19 -11.84
N LYS A 67 3.34 13.90 -11.65
CA LYS A 67 3.60 12.88 -12.68
C LYS A 67 2.61 12.97 -13.85
N ALA A 68 1.35 13.25 -13.58
CA ALA A 68 0.34 13.41 -14.62
C ALA A 68 0.62 14.63 -15.50
N LEU A 69 1.04 15.74 -14.90
CA LEU A 69 1.40 16.94 -15.64
C LEU A 69 2.66 16.76 -16.49
N GLU A 70 3.58 15.91 -16.05
CA GLU A 70 4.78 15.54 -16.83
C GLU A 70 4.46 14.58 -17.99
N GLY A 71 3.25 14.07 -18.07
CA GLY A 71 2.86 13.11 -19.11
C GLY A 71 3.29 11.67 -18.83
N PHE A 72 3.68 11.36 -17.60
CA PHE A 72 4.07 10.00 -17.19
C PHE A 72 2.93 8.99 -17.33
N TYR A 73 1.70 9.43 -17.08
CA TYR A 73 0.50 8.60 -17.24
C TYR A 73 -0.27 9.03 -18.48
N PRO A 74 -0.28 8.24 -19.57
CA PRO A 74 -1.01 8.59 -20.78
C PRO A 74 -2.52 8.62 -20.50
N GLY A 75 -3.22 9.60 -21.07
CA GLY A 75 -4.67 9.75 -20.91
C GLY A 75 -5.12 10.45 -19.64
N VAL A 76 -4.22 10.75 -18.71
CA VAL A 76 -4.55 11.48 -17.48
C VAL A 76 -4.31 12.98 -17.69
N PHE A 77 -5.37 13.77 -17.55
CA PHE A 77 -5.34 15.22 -17.73
C PHE A 77 -6.25 15.90 -16.70
N LYS A 78 -6.04 17.19 -16.49
CA LYS A 78 -6.90 17.97 -15.61
C LYS A 78 -8.32 18.02 -16.18
N SER A 79 -9.30 17.70 -15.34
CA SER A 79 -10.69 17.90 -15.73
C SER A 79 -11.11 19.35 -15.50
N SER A 80 -11.85 19.88 -16.42
CA SER A 80 -12.51 21.18 -16.30
C SER A 80 -13.96 21.01 -16.75
N TRP A 81 -14.87 21.46 -15.93
CA TRP A 81 -16.29 21.41 -16.22
C TRP A 81 -16.99 22.71 -15.90
#